data_6f4704d1ea465a129606bd405c7ab386
#
_entry.id   6f4704d1ea465a129606bd405c7ab386
#
_cell.length_a   1.000
_cell.length_b   1.000
_cell.length_c   1.000
_cell.angle_alpha   90.00
_cell.angle_beta   90.00
_cell.angle_gamma   90.00
#
_symmetry.space_group_name_H-M   'P 1'
#
loop_
_entity.id
_entity.type
_entity.pdbx_description
1 polymer ?
#
loop_
_entity_poly.entity_id
_entity_poly.type
_entity_poly.pdbx_seq_one_letter_code
_entity_poly.pdbx_strand_id
1 'polypeptide(L)'
;MNISYDSYRVFYYAAKYRSFTQAPAALYSNQPNVTRMIRKLESELGCALFFRSPQGVRLTPEGEKLYTHIAVAFESIEAGEEEVLSDQSLQSGIVHIAASSLALRTRLLQVLARYRRAYPHVRICLTNHSASHGLAAVQNGLADFAILAEGASVPDSLTAQKIDEIQEIPICGPAFLELTEEPVSLKRLADYPIISLTEGTSSHDFYAELFLRHGLSFSPDVEVETTAQVPPVVQCDLGVGFVPREMLYGTPEASGIYPIMLEEPIPARSVFLFQRKTQPLSIAAKKLRQMLLEDAPQESGK
;
A
#
# COMPACT_ATOMS: atom_id res chain seq x y z
N MET A 1 -5.44 -30.02 21.99
CA MET A 1 -6.36 -29.45 21.01
C MET A 1 -6.28 -30.25 19.71
N ASN A 2 -7.38 -30.73 19.18
CA ASN A 2 -7.38 -31.44 17.90
C ASN A 2 -8.38 -30.76 16.94
N ILE A 3 -8.05 -29.48 16.62
CA ILE A 3 -8.87 -28.66 15.73
C ILE A 3 -8.58 -29.07 14.28
N SER A 4 -9.63 -29.36 13.52
CA SER A 4 -9.48 -29.78 12.13
C SER A 4 -9.08 -28.60 11.23
N TYR A 5 -8.31 -28.87 10.18
CA TYR A 5 -8.00 -27.93 9.12
C TYR A 5 -9.25 -27.26 8.54
N ASP A 6 -10.32 -28.03 8.31
CA ASP A 6 -11.58 -27.48 7.79
C ASP A 6 -12.21 -26.41 8.69
N SER A 7 -12.04 -26.51 10.02
CA SER A 7 -12.53 -25.49 10.94
C SER A 7 -11.80 -24.16 10.74
N TYR A 8 -10.51 -24.19 10.53
CA TYR A 8 -9.72 -23.00 10.21
C TYR A 8 -10.03 -22.46 8.81
N ARG A 9 -10.26 -23.34 7.85
CA ARG A 9 -10.66 -22.95 6.49
C ARG A 9 -12.00 -22.22 6.48
N VAL A 10 -12.98 -22.74 7.20
CA VAL A 10 -14.29 -22.09 7.38
C VAL A 10 -14.14 -20.74 8.07
N PHE A 11 -13.31 -20.65 9.12
CA PHE A 11 -13.03 -19.41 9.81
C PHE A 11 -12.40 -18.36 8.88
N TYR A 12 -11.38 -18.73 8.10
CA TYR A 12 -10.71 -17.87 7.14
C TYR A 12 -11.68 -17.24 6.16
N TYR A 13 -12.49 -18.05 5.49
CA TYR A 13 -13.43 -17.53 4.49
C TYR A 13 -14.58 -16.73 5.12
N ALA A 14 -15.06 -17.10 6.31
CA ALA A 14 -16.07 -16.34 7.02
C ALA A 14 -15.55 -14.93 7.41
N ALA A 15 -14.29 -14.83 7.82
CA ALA A 15 -13.62 -13.58 8.14
C ALA A 15 -13.38 -12.73 6.87
N LYS A 16 -12.83 -13.35 5.82
CA LYS A 16 -12.51 -12.71 4.53
C LYS A 16 -13.74 -12.06 3.88
N TYR A 17 -14.88 -12.76 3.88
CA TYR A 17 -16.13 -12.27 3.29
C TYR A 17 -17.02 -11.50 4.28
N ARG A 18 -16.66 -11.44 5.56
CA ARG A 18 -17.47 -10.84 6.64
C ARG A 18 -18.91 -11.37 6.66
N SER A 19 -19.09 -12.64 6.26
CA SER A 19 -20.40 -13.23 6.04
C SER A 19 -20.37 -14.76 6.17
N PHE A 20 -21.28 -15.29 6.99
CA PHE A 20 -21.50 -16.74 7.05
C PHE A 20 -22.35 -17.26 5.88
N THR A 21 -22.96 -16.35 5.10
CA THR A 21 -23.79 -16.71 3.95
C THR A 21 -22.97 -16.77 2.65
N GLN A 22 -21.95 -15.93 2.52
CA GLN A 22 -21.09 -15.91 1.34
C GLN A 22 -19.93 -16.92 1.44
N ALA A 23 -19.45 -17.23 2.63
CA ALA A 23 -18.43 -18.25 2.86
C ALA A 23 -18.81 -19.66 2.30
N PRO A 24 -20.08 -20.15 2.39
CA PRO A 24 -20.47 -21.43 1.83
C PRO A 24 -20.19 -21.61 0.34
N ALA A 25 -20.31 -20.57 -0.46
CA ALA A 25 -20.06 -20.64 -1.91
C ALA A 25 -18.59 -20.98 -2.21
N ALA A 26 -17.65 -20.45 -1.42
CA ALA A 26 -16.22 -20.74 -1.53
C ALA A 26 -15.83 -22.11 -0.96
N LEU A 27 -16.70 -22.72 -0.14
CA LEU A 27 -16.42 -23.96 0.59
C LEU A 27 -17.20 -25.19 0.06
N TYR A 28 -18.02 -25.01 -0.95
CA TYR A 28 -18.98 -26.04 -1.42
C TYR A 28 -19.82 -26.61 -0.26
N SER A 29 -20.23 -25.77 0.69
CA SER A 29 -20.94 -26.12 1.91
C SER A 29 -22.26 -25.34 2.03
N ASN A 30 -22.98 -25.50 3.14
CA ASN A 30 -24.18 -24.74 3.44
C ASN A 30 -24.01 -23.89 4.71
N GLN A 31 -24.79 -22.81 4.85
CA GLN A 31 -24.70 -21.88 5.98
C GLN A 31 -24.86 -22.54 7.36
N PRO A 32 -25.79 -23.50 7.60
CA PRO A 32 -25.89 -24.19 8.89
C PRO A 32 -24.61 -24.93 9.27
N ASN A 33 -23.92 -25.54 8.31
CA ASN A 33 -22.67 -26.23 8.52
C ASN A 33 -21.55 -25.26 8.88
N VAL A 34 -21.41 -24.14 8.15
CA VAL A 34 -20.46 -23.06 8.47
C VAL A 34 -20.66 -22.58 9.91
N THR A 35 -21.90 -22.26 10.27
CA THR A 35 -22.21 -21.78 11.63
C THR A 35 -21.85 -22.79 12.70
N ARG A 36 -22.11 -24.08 12.45
CA ARG A 36 -21.78 -25.17 13.38
C ARG A 36 -20.26 -25.31 13.55
N MET A 37 -19.50 -25.24 12.46
CA MET A 37 -18.05 -25.38 12.49
C MET A 37 -17.38 -24.18 13.20
N ILE A 38 -17.87 -22.96 12.99
CA ILE A 38 -17.38 -21.78 13.74
C ILE A 38 -17.67 -21.93 15.22
N ARG A 39 -18.89 -22.31 15.63
CA ARG A 39 -19.21 -22.53 17.04
C ARG A 39 -18.34 -23.61 17.69
N LYS A 40 -18.04 -24.69 16.95
CA LYS A 40 -17.13 -25.73 17.41
C LYS A 40 -15.74 -25.18 17.65
N LEU A 41 -15.20 -24.41 16.69
CA LEU A 41 -13.89 -23.75 16.79
C LEU A 41 -13.83 -22.79 18.00
N GLU A 42 -14.83 -21.94 18.16
CA GLU A 42 -14.96 -21.02 19.31
C GLU A 42 -14.99 -21.79 20.65
N SER A 43 -15.72 -22.90 20.70
CA SER A 43 -15.78 -23.75 21.89
C SER A 43 -14.44 -24.43 22.20
N GLU A 44 -13.70 -24.90 21.20
CA GLU A 44 -12.40 -25.55 21.39
C GLU A 44 -11.30 -24.56 21.78
N LEU A 45 -11.41 -23.29 21.32
CA LEU A 45 -10.49 -22.21 21.69
C LEU A 45 -10.88 -21.49 22.98
N GLY A 46 -12.11 -21.68 23.46
CA GLY A 46 -12.64 -21.09 24.69
C GLY A 46 -12.93 -19.58 24.57
N CYS A 47 -13.03 -19.05 23.36
CA CYS A 47 -13.33 -17.63 23.12
C CYS A 47 -14.20 -17.43 21.88
N ALA A 48 -14.97 -16.33 21.83
CA ALA A 48 -15.70 -15.92 20.64
C ALA A 48 -14.72 -15.31 19.62
N LEU A 49 -14.86 -15.68 18.34
CA LEU A 49 -14.04 -15.17 17.24
C LEU A 49 -14.79 -14.15 16.40
N PHE A 50 -16.13 -14.13 16.49
CA PHE A 50 -16.97 -13.22 15.72
C PHE A 50 -18.00 -12.50 16.60
N PHE A 51 -18.14 -11.20 16.39
CA PHE A 51 -19.35 -10.47 16.69
C PHE A 51 -20.38 -10.73 15.59
N ARG A 52 -21.61 -11.07 15.99
CA ARG A 52 -22.71 -11.37 15.05
C ARG A 52 -23.73 -10.25 15.08
N SER A 53 -24.12 -9.73 13.92
CA SER A 53 -25.13 -8.70 13.77
C SER A 53 -26.05 -8.99 12.57
N PRO A 54 -27.21 -8.36 12.47
CA PRO A 54 -28.06 -8.47 11.29
C PRO A 54 -27.39 -8.03 9.98
N GLN A 55 -26.37 -7.17 10.07
CA GLN A 55 -25.60 -6.67 8.93
C GLN A 55 -24.42 -7.59 8.53
N GLY A 56 -24.21 -8.69 9.25
CA GLY A 56 -23.12 -9.64 8.98
C GLY A 56 -22.27 -9.96 10.22
N VAL A 57 -21.03 -10.37 9.99
CA VAL A 57 -20.12 -10.76 11.08
C VAL A 57 -18.84 -9.88 11.03
N ARG A 58 -18.31 -9.60 12.22
CA ARG A 58 -17.01 -8.91 12.41
C ARG A 58 -16.17 -9.74 13.35
N LEU A 59 -14.85 -9.70 13.18
CA LEU A 59 -13.93 -10.37 14.08
C LEU A 59 -13.93 -9.70 15.46
N THR A 60 -13.75 -10.52 16.49
CA THR A 60 -13.36 -10.06 17.85
C THR A 60 -11.86 -9.78 17.86
N PRO A 61 -11.29 -9.13 18.89
CA PRO A 61 -9.84 -8.98 19.05
C PRO A 61 -9.10 -10.32 19.00
N GLU A 62 -9.67 -11.39 19.60
CA GLU A 62 -9.16 -12.76 19.54
C GLU A 62 -9.26 -13.32 18.13
N GLY A 63 -10.37 -13.05 17.44
CA GLY A 63 -10.59 -13.42 16.04
C GLY A 63 -9.59 -12.74 15.11
N GLU A 64 -9.26 -11.47 15.31
CA GLU A 64 -8.25 -10.75 14.51
C GLU A 64 -6.86 -11.34 14.70
N LYS A 65 -6.48 -11.65 15.96
CA LYS A 65 -5.21 -12.32 16.25
C LYS A 65 -5.12 -13.67 15.52
N LEU A 66 -6.17 -14.50 15.62
CA LEU A 66 -6.20 -15.79 14.95
C LEU A 66 -6.19 -15.61 13.42
N TYR A 67 -6.95 -14.65 12.88
CA TYR A 67 -7.04 -14.40 11.45
C TYR A 67 -5.69 -14.05 10.83
N THR A 68 -4.88 -13.25 11.52
CA THR A 68 -3.53 -12.89 11.08
C THR A 68 -2.67 -14.13 10.81
N HIS A 69 -2.70 -15.13 11.69
CA HIS A 69 -1.92 -16.36 11.53
C HIS A 69 -2.54 -17.31 10.49
N ILE A 70 -3.87 -17.42 10.48
CA ILE A 70 -4.58 -18.32 9.58
C ILE A 70 -4.50 -17.83 8.13
N ALA A 71 -4.57 -16.50 7.89
CA ALA A 71 -4.42 -15.93 6.56
C ALA A 71 -3.07 -16.28 5.95
N VAL A 72 -1.98 -16.12 6.71
CA VAL A 72 -0.63 -16.52 6.27
C VAL A 72 -0.54 -17.99 5.90
N ALA A 73 -1.12 -18.86 6.74
CA ALA A 73 -1.08 -20.31 6.50
C ALA A 73 -1.86 -20.69 5.22
N PHE A 74 -3.05 -20.11 5.01
CA PHE A 74 -3.87 -20.39 3.83
C PHE A 74 -3.24 -19.86 2.56
N GLU A 75 -2.70 -18.64 2.56
CA GLU A 75 -1.98 -18.08 1.41
C GLU A 75 -0.75 -18.91 1.04
N SER A 76 -0.05 -19.47 2.05
CA SER A 76 1.08 -20.37 1.80
C SER A 76 0.63 -21.69 1.17
N ILE A 77 -0.52 -22.23 1.58
CA ILE A 77 -1.07 -23.45 1.00
C ILE A 77 -1.53 -23.20 -0.44
N GLU A 78 -2.30 -22.12 -0.67
CA GLU A 78 -2.76 -21.73 -2.00
C GLU A 78 -1.58 -21.50 -2.96
N ALA A 79 -0.53 -20.81 -2.50
CA ALA A 79 0.70 -20.62 -3.28
C ALA A 79 1.40 -21.95 -3.63
N GLY A 80 1.44 -22.89 -2.68
CA GLY A 80 2.00 -24.22 -2.91
C GLY A 80 1.17 -25.06 -3.88
N GLU A 81 -0.16 -25.02 -3.75
CA GLU A 81 -1.07 -25.68 -4.70
C GLU A 81 -0.92 -25.10 -6.11
N GLU A 82 -0.85 -23.76 -6.23
CA GLU A 82 -0.58 -23.10 -7.51
C GLU A 82 0.78 -23.48 -8.09
N GLU A 83 1.83 -23.59 -7.27
CA GLU A 83 3.16 -24.01 -7.72
C GLU A 83 3.15 -25.45 -8.27
N VAL A 84 2.38 -26.34 -7.65
CA VAL A 84 2.21 -27.74 -8.11
C VAL A 84 1.33 -27.84 -9.36
N LEU A 85 0.27 -27.04 -9.43
CA LEU A 85 -0.69 -27.07 -10.55
C LEU A 85 -0.21 -26.28 -11.77
N SER A 86 0.73 -25.35 -11.59
CA SER A 86 1.23 -24.47 -12.65
C SER A 86 2.36 -25.07 -13.47
N ASP A 87 2.28 -26.33 -13.81
CA ASP A 87 3.18 -26.93 -14.77
C ASP A 87 3.11 -26.14 -16.10
N GLN A 88 4.03 -25.20 -16.26
CA GLN A 88 4.45 -24.49 -17.48
C GLN A 88 3.62 -23.35 -18.08
N SER A 89 2.48 -22.92 -17.54
CA SER A 89 1.87 -21.69 -18.06
C SER A 89 1.26 -20.84 -16.94
N LEU A 90 1.68 -19.56 -16.84
CA LEU A 90 1.09 -18.53 -15.98
C LEU A 90 -0.36 -18.18 -16.41
N GLN A 91 -1.22 -19.21 -16.45
CA GLN A 91 -2.60 -19.07 -16.93
C GLN A 91 -3.59 -18.69 -15.83
N SER A 92 -3.17 -18.69 -14.56
CA SER A 92 -4.00 -18.27 -13.42
C SER A 92 -3.13 -17.84 -12.25
N GLY A 93 -3.73 -17.22 -11.26
CA GLY A 93 -3.07 -16.80 -10.02
C GLY A 93 -3.56 -15.43 -9.54
N ILE A 94 -3.24 -15.11 -8.30
CA ILE A 94 -3.54 -13.82 -7.69
C ILE A 94 -2.24 -13.26 -7.14
N VAL A 95 -1.98 -11.98 -7.40
CA VAL A 95 -0.88 -11.25 -6.78
C VAL A 95 -1.45 -10.15 -5.90
N HIS A 96 -1.10 -10.16 -4.62
CA HIS A 96 -1.50 -9.15 -3.65
C HIS A 96 -0.36 -8.16 -3.40
N ILE A 97 -0.62 -6.89 -3.66
CA ILE A 97 0.36 -5.82 -3.54
C ILE A 97 -0.16 -4.79 -2.56
N ALA A 98 0.61 -4.49 -1.53
CA ALA A 98 0.43 -3.33 -0.68
C ALA A 98 1.27 -2.16 -1.24
N ALA A 99 0.66 -1.04 -1.60
CA ALA A 99 1.41 0.11 -2.11
C ALA A 99 0.97 1.40 -1.43
N SER A 100 1.90 2.33 -1.21
CA SER A 100 1.51 3.68 -0.84
C SER A 100 0.98 4.44 -2.07
N SER A 101 0.12 5.44 -1.83
CA SER A 101 -0.39 6.32 -2.91
C SER A 101 0.76 6.98 -3.69
N LEU A 102 1.83 7.31 -3.00
CA LEU A 102 3.04 7.87 -3.58
C LEU A 102 3.74 6.87 -4.51
N ALA A 103 4.02 5.66 -3.99
CA ALA A 103 4.70 4.62 -4.75
C ALA A 103 3.88 4.14 -5.97
N LEU A 104 2.54 4.17 -5.87
CA LEU A 104 1.66 3.81 -6.98
C LEU A 104 1.83 4.75 -8.19
N ARG A 105 2.19 6.01 -7.96
CA ARG A 105 2.38 7.02 -9.02
C ARG A 105 3.73 6.95 -9.73
N THR A 106 4.62 6.07 -9.27
CA THR A 106 5.90 5.78 -9.91
C THR A 106 5.73 4.81 -11.08
N ARG A 107 6.83 4.17 -11.49
CA ARG A 107 6.83 3.12 -12.52
C ARG A 107 5.93 1.92 -12.24
N LEU A 108 5.45 1.74 -11.00
CA LEU A 108 4.62 0.59 -10.64
C LEU A 108 3.45 0.39 -11.61
N LEU A 109 2.68 1.44 -11.91
CA LEU A 109 1.55 1.34 -12.84
C LEU A 109 1.97 0.91 -14.26
N GLN A 110 3.12 1.39 -14.75
CA GLN A 110 3.65 1.02 -16.05
C GLN A 110 4.06 -0.46 -16.10
N VAL A 111 4.71 -0.94 -15.02
CA VAL A 111 5.06 -2.36 -14.88
C VAL A 111 3.82 -3.22 -14.77
N LEU A 112 2.82 -2.83 -13.98
CA LEU A 112 1.55 -3.54 -13.86
C LEU A 112 0.81 -3.61 -15.20
N ALA A 113 0.83 -2.54 -16.00
CA ALA A 113 0.22 -2.53 -17.33
C ALA A 113 0.91 -3.54 -18.28
N ARG A 114 2.25 -3.61 -18.28
CA ARG A 114 3.01 -4.61 -19.05
C ARG A 114 2.77 -6.02 -18.53
N TYR A 115 2.79 -6.20 -17.22
CA TYR A 115 2.51 -7.49 -16.57
C TYR A 115 1.12 -8.00 -16.95
N ARG A 116 0.09 -7.14 -16.90
CA ARG A 116 -1.28 -7.49 -17.26
C ARG A 116 -1.42 -7.91 -18.74
N ARG A 117 -0.66 -7.28 -19.65
CA ARG A 117 -0.61 -7.66 -21.07
C ARG A 117 0.03 -9.03 -21.28
N ALA A 118 1.11 -9.30 -20.53
CA ALA A 118 1.84 -10.57 -20.65
C ALA A 118 1.08 -11.73 -19.97
N TYR A 119 0.35 -11.46 -18.89
CA TYR A 119 -0.34 -12.45 -18.08
C TYR A 119 -1.81 -12.06 -17.82
N PRO A 120 -2.67 -12.10 -18.86
CA PRO A 120 -4.03 -11.56 -18.82
C PRO A 120 -4.97 -12.31 -17.85
N HIS A 121 -4.63 -13.52 -17.44
CA HIS A 121 -5.45 -14.34 -16.54
C HIS A 121 -5.02 -14.21 -15.07
N VAL A 122 -3.89 -13.56 -14.78
CA VAL A 122 -3.47 -13.30 -13.40
C VAL A 122 -4.26 -12.11 -12.84
N ARG A 123 -4.87 -12.30 -11.67
CA ARG A 123 -5.57 -11.25 -10.93
C ARG A 123 -4.57 -10.45 -10.11
N ILE A 124 -4.63 -9.12 -10.22
CA ILE A 124 -3.84 -8.22 -9.39
C ILE A 124 -4.76 -7.60 -8.35
N CYS A 125 -4.43 -7.79 -7.07
CA CYS A 125 -5.09 -7.15 -5.93
C CYS A 125 -4.14 -6.08 -5.38
N LEU A 126 -4.51 -4.81 -5.58
CA LEU A 126 -3.72 -3.66 -5.15
C LEU A 126 -4.45 -2.98 -3.99
N THR A 127 -3.78 -2.83 -2.86
CA THR A 127 -4.32 -2.17 -1.67
C THR A 127 -3.46 -0.96 -1.32
N ASN A 128 -4.13 0.14 -0.90
CA ASN A 128 -3.43 1.35 -0.49
C ASN A 128 -3.14 1.31 1.01
N HIS A 129 -1.90 1.57 1.38
CA HIS A 129 -1.43 1.52 2.76
C HIS A 129 -0.45 2.65 3.07
N SER A 130 -0.45 3.11 4.33
CA SER A 130 0.70 3.82 4.89
C SER A 130 1.91 2.88 4.98
N ALA A 131 3.11 3.43 5.17
CA ALA A 131 4.34 2.62 5.20
C ALA A 131 4.27 1.51 6.27
N SER A 132 3.86 1.84 7.50
CA SER A 132 3.74 0.87 8.60
C SER A 132 2.71 -0.22 8.32
N HIS A 133 1.53 0.14 7.82
CA HIS A 133 0.48 -0.82 7.49
C HIS A 133 0.85 -1.69 6.28
N GLY A 134 1.56 -1.15 5.29
CA GLY A 134 2.05 -1.92 4.16
C GLY A 134 3.08 -2.96 4.57
N LEU A 135 4.04 -2.62 5.44
CA LEU A 135 5.00 -3.58 6.00
C LEU A 135 4.28 -4.66 6.82
N ALA A 136 3.32 -4.28 7.67
CA ALA A 136 2.52 -5.22 8.44
C ALA A 136 1.69 -6.15 7.53
N ALA A 137 1.14 -5.66 6.41
CA ALA A 137 0.42 -6.50 5.46
C ALA A 137 1.32 -7.61 4.88
N VAL A 138 2.58 -7.29 4.53
CA VAL A 138 3.55 -8.30 4.07
C VAL A 138 3.94 -9.25 5.18
N GLN A 139 4.24 -8.76 6.39
CA GLN A 139 4.59 -9.63 7.53
C GLN A 139 3.49 -10.64 7.85
N ASN A 140 2.23 -10.18 7.80
CA ASN A 140 1.06 -10.97 8.11
C ASN A 140 0.55 -11.83 6.93
N GLY A 141 1.24 -11.82 5.78
CA GLY A 141 0.85 -12.60 4.61
C GLY A 141 -0.39 -12.08 3.87
N LEU A 142 -0.83 -10.86 4.16
CA LEU A 142 -1.94 -10.22 3.46
C LEU A 142 -1.53 -9.60 2.11
N ALA A 143 -0.22 -9.51 1.88
CA ALA A 143 0.37 -9.10 0.60
C ALA A 143 1.62 -9.91 0.31
N ASP A 144 1.84 -10.23 -0.96
CA ASP A 144 3.05 -10.89 -1.47
C ASP A 144 4.27 -10.00 -1.27
N PHE A 145 4.11 -8.72 -1.58
CA PHE A 145 5.12 -7.68 -1.35
C PHE A 145 4.47 -6.31 -1.17
N ALA A 146 5.22 -5.40 -0.56
CA ALA A 146 4.83 -4.01 -0.47
C ALA A 146 5.75 -3.12 -1.30
N ILE A 147 5.19 -2.04 -1.88
CA ILE A 147 5.92 -1.00 -2.61
C ILE A 147 5.65 0.32 -1.92
N LEU A 148 6.65 0.82 -1.22
CA LEU A 148 6.52 1.95 -0.31
C LEU A 148 7.69 2.91 -0.51
N ALA A 149 7.44 4.21 -0.34
CA ALA A 149 8.51 5.20 -0.24
C ALA A 149 9.25 5.06 1.10
N GLU A 150 10.49 5.52 1.12
CA GLU A 150 11.36 5.56 2.31
C GLU A 150 10.67 6.23 3.50
N GLY A 151 10.99 5.78 4.72
CA GLY A 151 10.50 6.39 5.95
C GLY A 151 10.04 5.42 7.04
N ALA A 152 10.08 4.10 6.82
CA ALA A 152 9.77 3.13 7.86
C ALA A 152 10.98 2.28 8.25
N SER A 153 11.16 2.02 9.54
CA SER A 153 12.10 1.00 10.02
C SER A 153 11.73 -0.35 9.41
N VAL A 154 12.68 -0.98 8.74
CA VAL A 154 12.46 -2.28 8.08
C VAL A 154 12.55 -3.39 9.12
N PRO A 155 11.46 -4.15 9.37
CA PRO A 155 11.50 -5.28 10.28
C PRO A 155 12.50 -6.36 9.82
N ASP A 156 13.15 -7.02 10.77
CA ASP A 156 14.16 -8.07 10.49
C ASP A 156 13.62 -9.24 9.65
N SER A 157 12.31 -9.48 9.68
CA SER A 157 11.63 -10.53 8.91
C SER A 157 11.50 -10.21 7.42
N LEU A 158 11.73 -8.95 7.02
CA LEU A 158 11.57 -8.49 5.65
C LEU A 158 12.93 -8.19 5.00
N THR A 159 12.94 -8.24 3.67
CA THR A 159 13.98 -7.64 2.82
C THR A 159 13.44 -6.36 2.20
N ALA A 160 14.31 -5.38 2.02
CA ALA A 160 14.03 -4.16 1.28
C ALA A 160 14.95 -4.09 0.06
N GLN A 161 14.39 -3.83 -1.11
CA GLN A 161 15.14 -3.63 -2.34
C GLN A 161 14.66 -2.35 -3.00
N LYS A 162 15.58 -1.41 -3.24
CA LYS A 162 15.28 -0.16 -3.95
C LYS A 162 14.88 -0.48 -5.39
N ILE A 163 13.76 0.11 -5.84
CA ILE A 163 13.22 -0.12 -7.19
C ILE A 163 13.01 1.17 -7.96
N ASP A 164 12.90 2.33 -7.30
CA ASP A 164 12.67 3.62 -7.94
C ASP A 164 13.10 4.78 -7.05
N GLU A 165 13.05 5.99 -7.61
CA GLU A 165 13.19 7.27 -6.89
C GLU A 165 12.05 8.20 -7.31
N ILE A 166 11.62 9.03 -6.38
CA ILE A 166 10.57 10.03 -6.58
C ILE A 166 11.17 11.40 -6.33
N GLN A 167 11.02 12.29 -7.31
CA GLN A 167 11.30 13.69 -7.13
C GLN A 167 10.00 14.43 -6.86
N GLU A 168 9.86 14.97 -5.66
CA GLU A 168 8.71 15.81 -5.31
C GLU A 168 9.03 17.27 -5.57
N ILE A 169 8.00 18.02 -5.92
CA ILE A 169 8.08 19.46 -6.19
C ILE A 169 6.92 20.17 -5.49
N PRO A 170 7.11 21.40 -5.03
CA PRO A 170 6.03 22.23 -4.51
C PRO A 170 5.17 22.74 -5.67
N ILE A 171 3.88 22.88 -5.39
CA ILE A 171 2.85 23.34 -6.33
C ILE A 171 1.94 24.36 -5.65
N CYS A 172 1.41 25.30 -6.43
CA CYS A 172 0.41 26.26 -5.98
C CYS A 172 -0.75 26.38 -6.95
N GLY A 173 -1.83 26.99 -6.48
CA GLY A 173 -2.97 27.42 -7.27
C GLY A 173 -2.79 28.83 -7.84
N PRO A 174 -3.80 29.31 -8.62
CA PRO A 174 -3.75 30.63 -9.26
C PRO A 174 -3.59 31.81 -8.31
N ALA A 175 -4.04 31.74 -7.06
CA ALA A 175 -3.91 32.81 -6.08
C ALA A 175 -2.46 33.06 -5.61
N PHE A 176 -1.53 32.16 -5.90
CA PHE A 176 -0.15 32.20 -5.42
C PHE A 176 0.87 32.21 -6.58
N LEU A 177 0.48 32.74 -7.77
CA LEU A 177 1.33 32.73 -8.97
C LEU A 177 2.64 33.51 -8.80
N GLU A 178 2.71 34.47 -7.88
CA GLU A 178 3.94 35.17 -7.55
C GLU A 178 5.07 34.26 -7.03
N LEU A 179 4.72 33.04 -6.57
CA LEU A 179 5.71 32.02 -6.18
C LEU A 179 6.34 31.27 -7.37
N THR A 180 5.84 31.52 -8.58
CA THR A 180 6.33 30.85 -9.78
C THR A 180 7.22 31.74 -10.67
N GLU A 181 7.30 33.02 -10.39
CA GLU A 181 8.02 34.02 -11.20
C GLU A 181 9.55 33.87 -11.06
N GLU A 182 10.03 33.56 -9.86
CA GLU A 182 11.46 33.40 -9.54
C GLU A 182 11.63 32.20 -8.58
N PRO A 183 12.84 31.61 -8.49
CA PRO A 183 13.12 30.61 -7.46
C PRO A 183 12.84 31.15 -6.06
N VAL A 184 12.16 30.37 -5.25
CA VAL A 184 11.69 30.72 -3.91
C VAL A 184 12.47 29.95 -2.86
N SER A 185 12.96 30.63 -1.82
CA SER A 185 13.54 29.91 -0.69
C SER A 185 12.48 29.16 0.12
N LEU A 186 12.86 28.07 0.76
CA LEU A 186 11.97 27.30 1.63
C LEU A 186 11.45 28.16 2.79
N LYS A 187 12.25 29.13 3.23
CA LYS A 187 11.87 30.12 4.24
C LYS A 187 10.71 30.99 3.78
N ARG A 188 10.77 31.53 2.55
CA ARG A 188 9.66 32.31 1.97
C ARG A 188 8.42 31.46 1.74
N LEU A 189 8.60 30.18 1.34
CA LEU A 189 7.49 29.26 1.16
C LEU A 189 6.76 28.98 2.48
N ALA A 190 7.48 28.95 3.60
CA ALA A 190 6.91 28.75 4.94
C ALA A 190 6.02 29.92 5.42
N ASP A 191 6.03 31.07 4.76
CA ASP A 191 5.12 32.18 5.06
C ASP A 191 3.73 31.99 4.42
N TYR A 192 3.55 30.99 3.59
CA TYR A 192 2.28 30.65 2.92
C TYR A 192 1.59 29.46 3.59
N PRO A 193 0.26 29.35 3.47
CA PRO A 193 -0.45 28.18 3.98
C PRO A 193 0.09 26.90 3.35
N ILE A 194 0.44 25.91 4.17
CA ILE A 194 0.99 24.62 3.72
C ILE A 194 -0.08 23.53 3.77
N ILE A 195 -0.18 22.77 2.68
CA ILE A 195 -0.99 21.57 2.55
C ILE A 195 -0.08 20.36 2.67
N SER A 196 -0.30 19.50 3.64
CA SER A 196 0.48 18.29 3.84
C SER A 196 -0.39 17.08 4.11
N LEU A 197 0.22 15.89 4.14
CA LEU A 197 -0.42 14.71 4.68
C LEU A 197 -0.44 14.79 6.22
N THR A 198 -1.41 14.07 6.82
CA THR A 198 -1.56 13.98 8.28
C THR A 198 -0.28 13.48 8.97
N GLU A 199 -0.07 13.93 10.21
CA GLU A 199 1.01 13.49 11.08
C GLU A 199 1.08 11.94 11.17
N GLY A 200 2.28 11.40 11.26
CA GLY A 200 2.53 9.94 11.27
C GLY A 200 2.54 9.28 9.88
N THR A 201 2.43 10.07 8.81
CA THR A 201 2.69 9.58 7.46
C THR A 201 4.15 9.85 7.06
N SER A 202 4.73 8.96 6.24
CA SER A 202 6.12 9.13 5.77
C SER A 202 6.34 10.42 4.97
N SER A 203 5.29 10.99 4.37
CA SER A 203 5.39 12.26 3.66
C SER A 203 5.40 13.45 4.61
N HIS A 204 4.55 13.44 5.65
CA HIS A 204 4.60 14.45 6.70
C HIS A 204 5.98 14.49 7.36
N ASP A 205 6.49 13.32 7.78
CA ASP A 205 7.79 13.23 8.47
C ASP A 205 8.94 13.69 7.56
N PHE A 206 8.88 13.36 6.26
CA PHE A 206 9.85 13.79 5.28
C PHE A 206 9.91 15.33 5.16
N TYR A 207 8.75 16.01 5.07
CA TYR A 207 8.73 17.47 4.99
C TYR A 207 9.06 18.12 6.31
N ALA A 208 8.62 17.57 7.44
CA ALA A 208 9.00 18.04 8.76
C ALA A 208 10.54 18.03 8.93
N GLU A 209 11.19 16.96 8.48
CA GLU A 209 12.65 16.88 8.50
C GLU A 209 13.31 17.84 7.50
N LEU A 210 12.76 18.02 6.30
CA LEU A 210 13.25 18.99 5.32
C LEU A 210 13.23 20.41 5.90
N PHE A 211 12.11 20.84 6.46
CA PHE A 211 11.98 22.16 7.08
C PHE A 211 12.93 22.32 8.28
N LEU A 212 12.99 21.32 9.14
CA LEU A 212 13.87 21.31 10.31
C LEU A 212 15.35 21.47 9.94
N ARG A 213 15.82 20.79 8.89
CA ARG A 213 17.20 20.93 8.38
C ARG A 213 17.55 22.35 7.94
N HIS A 214 16.54 23.14 7.55
CA HIS A 214 16.68 24.56 7.20
C HIS A 214 16.36 25.52 8.36
N GLY A 215 16.21 24.98 9.59
CA GLY A 215 15.93 25.77 10.79
C GLY A 215 14.50 26.33 10.84
N LEU A 216 13.57 25.72 10.11
CA LEU A 216 12.17 26.10 10.03
C LEU A 216 11.28 25.10 10.77
N SER A 217 10.15 25.58 11.32
CA SER A 217 9.10 24.71 11.83
C SER A 217 8.17 24.29 10.68
N PHE A 218 7.72 23.04 10.72
CA PHE A 218 6.73 22.54 9.78
C PHE A 218 5.37 22.45 10.49
N SER A 219 4.43 23.29 10.07
CA SER A 219 3.09 23.34 10.65
C SER A 219 2.07 23.49 9.51
N PRO A 220 1.55 22.38 8.97
CA PRO A 220 0.54 22.45 7.92
C PRO A 220 -0.74 23.15 8.37
N ASP A 221 -1.31 23.99 7.51
CA ASP A 221 -2.61 24.65 7.71
C ASP A 221 -3.76 23.78 7.24
N VAL A 222 -3.49 22.88 6.26
CA VAL A 222 -4.46 21.92 5.72
C VAL A 222 -3.83 20.56 5.69
N GLU A 223 -4.49 19.60 6.33
CA GLU A 223 -4.07 18.20 6.34
C GLU A 223 -4.98 17.33 5.48
N VAL A 224 -4.39 16.43 4.71
CA VAL A 224 -5.07 15.45 3.86
C VAL A 224 -4.54 14.03 4.12
N GLU A 225 -5.33 13.01 3.83
CA GLU A 225 -4.93 11.62 4.12
C GLU A 225 -4.03 11.00 3.03
N THR A 226 -4.13 11.48 1.78
CA THR A 226 -3.42 10.89 0.65
C THR A 226 -2.83 11.96 -0.28
N THR A 227 -1.70 11.66 -0.90
CA THR A 227 -1.07 12.56 -1.89
C THR A 227 -2.01 12.91 -3.05
N ALA A 228 -2.96 12.05 -3.40
CA ALA A 228 -3.92 12.30 -4.46
C ALA A 228 -4.91 13.44 -4.14
N GLN A 229 -5.08 13.78 -2.86
CA GLN A 229 -5.94 14.89 -2.43
C GLN A 229 -5.23 16.25 -2.48
N VAL A 230 -3.91 16.29 -2.52
CA VAL A 230 -3.14 17.54 -2.55
C VAL A 230 -3.48 18.41 -3.78
N PRO A 231 -3.44 17.89 -5.04
CA PRO A 231 -3.72 18.72 -6.21
C PRO A 231 -5.09 19.39 -6.20
N PRO A 232 -6.21 18.72 -5.92
CA PRO A 232 -7.53 19.38 -5.90
C PRO A 232 -7.65 20.42 -4.77
N VAL A 233 -6.96 20.24 -3.64
CA VAL A 233 -6.94 21.25 -2.55
C VAL A 233 -6.13 22.47 -2.97
N VAL A 234 -4.99 22.28 -3.64
CA VAL A 234 -4.17 23.36 -4.22
C VAL A 234 -4.94 24.13 -5.30
N GLN A 235 -5.70 23.45 -6.16
CA GLN A 235 -6.54 24.08 -7.17
C GLN A 235 -7.61 25.02 -6.59
N CYS A 236 -8.01 24.78 -5.33
CA CYS A 236 -8.95 25.64 -4.60
C CYS A 236 -8.26 26.79 -3.85
N ASP A 237 -6.98 27.06 -4.12
CA ASP A 237 -6.20 28.11 -3.50
C ASP A 237 -6.11 28.04 -1.96
N LEU A 238 -6.17 26.81 -1.40
CA LEU A 238 -6.09 26.61 0.05
C LEU A 238 -4.65 26.61 0.58
N GLY A 239 -3.66 26.69 -0.30
CA GLY A 239 -2.25 26.77 0.06
C GLY A 239 -1.32 26.14 -0.97
N VAL A 240 -0.07 25.97 -0.55
CA VAL A 240 1.01 25.32 -1.29
C VAL A 240 1.12 23.87 -0.82
N GLY A 241 1.17 22.95 -1.78
CA GLY A 241 1.34 21.52 -1.49
C GLY A 241 2.56 20.94 -2.18
N PHE A 242 2.91 19.70 -1.84
CA PHE A 242 4.01 18.97 -2.45
C PHE A 242 3.50 17.71 -3.11
N VAL A 243 3.95 17.43 -4.32
CA VAL A 243 3.56 16.24 -5.09
C VAL A 243 4.72 15.67 -5.89
N PRO A 244 4.71 14.37 -6.21
CA PRO A 244 5.60 13.82 -7.24
C PRO A 244 5.46 14.59 -8.54
N ARG A 245 6.58 14.87 -9.19
CA ARG A 245 6.59 15.56 -10.50
C ARG A 245 5.71 14.84 -11.53
N GLU A 246 5.65 13.53 -11.47
CA GLU A 246 4.86 12.66 -12.35
C GLU A 246 3.34 12.81 -12.14
N MET A 247 2.91 13.51 -11.10
CA MET A 247 1.48 13.82 -10.88
C MET A 247 1.01 15.06 -11.63
N LEU A 248 1.90 15.81 -12.23
CA LEU A 248 1.54 16.96 -13.05
C LEU A 248 1.17 16.48 -14.47
N TYR A 249 -0.09 16.59 -14.82
CA TYR A 249 -0.61 16.27 -16.13
C TYR A 249 -1.12 17.51 -16.84
N GLY A 250 -0.78 17.61 -18.12
CA GLY A 250 -1.18 18.75 -18.94
C GLY A 250 -0.34 20.00 -18.72
N THR A 251 -0.84 21.13 -19.18
CA THR A 251 -0.20 22.44 -18.92
C THR A 251 -0.70 23.02 -17.59
N PRO A 252 0.08 23.89 -16.93
CA PRO A 252 -0.34 24.55 -15.70
C PRO A 252 -1.68 25.31 -15.86
N GLU A 253 -1.87 25.98 -17.00
CA GLU A 253 -3.09 26.74 -17.29
C GLU A 253 -4.32 25.86 -17.42
N ALA A 254 -4.17 24.66 -18.00
CA ALA A 254 -5.27 23.70 -18.15
C ALA A 254 -5.61 22.99 -16.83
N SER A 255 -4.58 22.75 -16.00
CA SER A 255 -4.74 22.06 -14.72
C SER A 255 -5.07 23.01 -13.55
N GLY A 256 -4.75 24.31 -13.66
CA GLY A 256 -4.81 25.25 -12.53
C GLY A 256 -3.80 24.95 -11.42
N ILE A 257 -2.74 24.20 -11.76
CA ILE A 257 -1.68 23.82 -10.82
C ILE A 257 -0.34 24.27 -11.39
N TYR A 258 0.37 25.05 -10.63
CA TYR A 258 1.62 25.67 -11.07
C TYR A 258 2.77 25.14 -10.21
N PRO A 259 3.83 24.58 -10.84
CA PRO A 259 5.02 24.17 -10.11
C PRO A 259 5.80 25.37 -9.62
N ILE A 260 6.28 25.30 -8.39
CA ILE A 260 7.15 26.29 -7.79
C ILE A 260 8.60 25.80 -7.90
N MET A 261 9.52 26.68 -8.24
CA MET A 261 10.94 26.39 -8.23
C MET A 261 11.52 26.80 -6.87
N LEU A 262 12.12 25.84 -6.15
CA LEU A 262 12.84 26.14 -4.91
C LEU A 262 14.32 26.44 -5.17
N GLU A 263 14.88 27.34 -4.36
CA GLU A 263 16.33 27.56 -4.29
C GLU A 263 17.03 26.34 -3.69
N GLU A 264 16.44 25.76 -2.62
CA GLU A 264 16.94 24.56 -1.96
C GLU A 264 16.36 23.32 -2.61
N PRO A 265 17.21 22.32 -2.98
CA PRO A 265 16.73 21.11 -3.60
C PRO A 265 15.95 20.24 -2.60
N ILE A 266 14.78 19.76 -2.98
CA ILE A 266 14.10 18.70 -2.25
C ILE A 266 14.84 17.38 -2.52
N PRO A 267 15.29 16.64 -1.50
CA PRO A 267 15.93 15.33 -1.71
C PRO A 267 14.98 14.36 -2.43
N ALA A 268 15.52 13.55 -3.34
CA ALA A 268 14.75 12.47 -3.94
C ALA A 268 14.43 11.42 -2.88
N ARG A 269 13.22 10.84 -2.93
CA ARG A 269 12.77 9.78 -2.02
C ARG A 269 12.89 8.44 -2.70
N SER A 270 13.59 7.50 -2.06
CA SER A 270 13.71 6.15 -2.57
C SER A 270 12.42 5.35 -2.41
N VAL A 271 12.08 4.53 -3.41
CA VAL A 271 10.96 3.58 -3.36
C VAL A 271 11.52 2.18 -3.28
N PHE A 272 11.01 1.42 -2.32
CA PHE A 272 11.48 0.08 -2.02
C PHE A 272 10.38 -0.96 -2.25
N LEU A 273 10.80 -2.13 -2.70
CA LEU A 273 10.04 -3.37 -2.67
C LEU A 273 10.42 -4.11 -1.38
N PHE A 274 9.41 -4.41 -0.56
CA PHE A 274 9.54 -5.17 0.68
C PHE A 274 8.88 -6.53 0.52
N GLN A 275 9.57 -7.59 0.92
CA GLN A 275 9.06 -8.95 0.92
C GLN A 275 9.55 -9.75 2.13
N ARG A 276 8.89 -10.84 2.49
CA ARG A 276 9.34 -11.75 3.54
C ARG A 276 10.63 -12.47 3.13
N LYS A 277 11.55 -12.65 4.07
CA LYS A 277 12.81 -13.36 3.83
C LYS A 277 12.62 -14.84 3.55
N THR A 278 11.67 -15.47 4.24
CA THR A 278 11.58 -16.93 4.34
C THR A 278 10.38 -17.53 3.60
N GLN A 279 9.42 -16.73 3.17
CA GLN A 279 8.23 -17.24 2.49
C GLN A 279 8.41 -17.20 0.96
N PRO A 280 8.19 -18.32 0.25
CA PRO A 280 8.23 -18.34 -1.20
C PRO A 280 7.06 -17.52 -1.76
N LEU A 281 7.32 -16.73 -2.79
CA LEU A 281 6.29 -16.08 -3.59
C LEU A 281 5.67 -17.09 -4.56
N SER A 282 4.40 -16.92 -4.90
CA SER A 282 3.77 -17.63 -6.02
C SER A 282 4.51 -17.36 -7.34
N ILE A 283 4.34 -18.21 -8.33
CA ILE A 283 4.98 -18.02 -9.65
C ILE A 283 4.58 -16.67 -10.25
N ALA A 284 3.31 -16.30 -10.13
CA ALA A 284 2.78 -15.03 -10.60
C ALA A 284 3.46 -13.84 -9.88
N ALA A 285 3.59 -13.89 -8.55
CA ALA A 285 4.25 -12.85 -7.77
C ALA A 285 5.77 -12.78 -8.05
N LYS A 286 6.45 -13.93 -8.20
CA LYS A 286 7.87 -14.00 -8.61
C LYS A 286 8.10 -13.29 -9.95
N LYS A 287 7.22 -13.52 -10.92
CA LYS A 287 7.34 -12.92 -12.25
C LYS A 287 7.12 -11.41 -12.25
N LEU A 288 6.10 -10.94 -11.51
CA LEU A 288 5.88 -9.50 -11.36
C LEU A 288 7.05 -8.83 -10.62
N ARG A 289 7.54 -9.45 -9.54
CA ARG A 289 8.73 -8.98 -8.84
C ARG A 289 9.94 -8.86 -9.78
N GLN A 290 10.17 -9.88 -10.61
CA GLN A 290 11.27 -9.85 -11.60
C GLN A 290 11.14 -8.63 -12.52
N MET A 291 9.95 -8.37 -13.07
CA MET A 291 9.72 -7.21 -13.95
C MET A 291 9.91 -5.87 -13.23
N LEU A 292 9.53 -5.78 -11.94
CA LEU A 292 9.76 -4.58 -11.13
C LEU A 292 11.26 -4.31 -10.93
N LEU A 293 12.07 -5.37 -10.76
CA LEU A 293 13.50 -5.25 -10.53
C LEU A 293 14.31 -5.02 -11.81
N GLU A 294 13.89 -5.59 -12.94
CA GLU A 294 14.53 -5.38 -14.24
C GLU A 294 14.43 -3.92 -14.70
N ASP A 295 13.37 -3.23 -14.29
CA ASP A 295 13.15 -1.82 -14.59
C ASP A 295 13.76 -0.87 -13.54
N ALA A 296 14.28 -1.41 -12.44
CA ALA A 296 14.89 -0.58 -11.40
C ALA A 296 16.08 0.22 -11.97
N PRO A 297 16.26 1.50 -11.57
CA PRO A 297 17.46 2.24 -11.92
C PRO A 297 18.67 1.44 -11.46
N GLN A 298 19.60 1.13 -12.36
CA GLN A 298 20.87 0.54 -11.97
C GLN A 298 21.57 1.57 -11.09
N GLU A 299 21.96 1.18 -9.88
CA GLU A 299 22.85 2.00 -9.06
C GLU A 299 24.08 2.28 -9.91
N SER A 300 24.23 3.54 -10.33
CA SER A 300 25.47 3.99 -10.94
C SER A 300 26.55 3.82 -9.88
N GLY A 301 27.30 2.71 -10.00
CA GLY A 301 28.38 2.40 -9.10
C GLY A 301 29.31 3.61 -8.95
N LYS A 302 29.41 4.12 -7.74
CA LYS A 302 30.49 5.00 -7.29
C LYS A 302 31.39 4.22 -6.37
#